data_a29375078f3d6ded68ac21b74632f465
#
_entry.id   a29375078f3d6ded68ac21b74632f465
#
_cell.length_a   1.000
_cell.length_b   1.000
_cell.length_c   1.000
_cell.angle_alpha   90.00
_cell.angle_beta   90.00
_cell.angle_gamma   90.00
#
_symmetry.space_group_name_H-M   'P 1'
#
loop_
_entity.id
_entity.type
_entity.pdbx_description
1 polymer ?
#
loop_
_entity_poly.entity_id
_entity_poly.type
_entity_poly.pdbx_seq_one_letter_code
_entity_poly.pdbx_strand_id
1 'polypeptide(L)'
;MGQGIGNGMNDSVLIIDFGSQVTQLIARRLREAGVYTEILPCTTDPAKITAAAPRGIILSGGPNSVAMADTPRAPQEVFDLDVPVLGICYGQQTMCQQLGGRVEPGTSREFGRATLEIGESCALFEGLWPAGETRTVWMSHGDHVAELPPGFRVVATSSGAPFAAVADDERRYYGVQFHPEVVHTEDGGALLSRFALGVCGCSGSWSMTAYRARAIEAIRAQVGDGKVICGLSGGVDSSVAAVLIHEAIGEQLTCVFVDHGLLRAGEAEEVVALFGGHYNIPLIHRDASGLFLGRLDGVSDPEQKRKIIGASFIEVFEEEAKQIEGAAFLAQGTLYPDVIESISAAGGDAVTIKSHHNVGGLPEKMALSLVEPLRELFKDEVRDLGRELGLPESLVGRHPFPGPGLAIRVPGEITVEKLDILRAADAVYLDAIRTAGLYDEIWQAFAVLLPVRTVGVMGDARSYEYVCALRAVTSSDGMTADSYPFSHDFLSHVATRIVNEVKGVNRVVYDVTSKPPGTIEWE
;
A
#
# COMPACT_ATOMS: atom_id res chain seq x y z
N MET A 1 -22.27 -9.35 4.43
CA MET A 1 -21.45 -9.90 5.51
C MET A 1 -20.42 -10.82 4.86
N GLY A 2 -19.24 -10.28 4.53
CA GLY A 2 -18.15 -11.08 3.99
C GLY A 2 -17.62 -11.98 5.09
N GLN A 3 -17.80 -13.28 4.95
CA GLN A 3 -17.11 -14.25 5.79
C GLN A 3 -15.63 -14.16 5.45
N GLY A 4 -14.83 -13.56 6.35
CA GLY A 4 -13.40 -13.67 6.32
C GLY A 4 -12.98 -15.14 6.33
N ILE A 5 -11.90 -15.44 5.64
CA ILE A 5 -11.32 -16.78 5.47
C ILE A 5 -10.80 -17.26 6.84
N GLY A 6 -11.71 -17.72 7.69
CA GLY A 6 -11.38 -18.23 9.03
C GLY A 6 -11.08 -19.73 8.96
N ASN A 7 -9.82 -20.13 9.02
CA ASN A 7 -9.30 -21.32 9.70
C ASN A 7 -7.81 -21.53 9.39
N GLY A 8 -6.97 -20.67 9.89
CA GLY A 8 -5.51 -20.72 9.81
C GLY A 8 -4.86 -19.59 10.60
N MET A 9 -5.68 -18.74 11.23
CA MET A 9 -5.26 -17.50 11.89
C MET A 9 -4.84 -17.65 13.35
N ASN A 10 -4.84 -18.84 13.93
CA ASN A 10 -4.39 -19.05 15.32
C ASN A 10 -2.89 -18.82 15.53
N ASP A 11 -2.13 -18.50 14.45
CA ASP A 11 -0.71 -18.19 14.49
C ASP A 11 -0.46 -16.74 14.06
N SER A 12 -1.15 -15.81 14.66
CA SER A 12 -1.18 -14.41 14.30
C SER A 12 -0.93 -13.49 15.48
N VAL A 13 -0.51 -12.26 15.19
CA VAL A 13 -0.46 -11.14 16.14
C VAL A 13 -1.51 -10.12 15.74
N LEU A 14 -2.38 -9.76 16.68
CA LEU A 14 -3.40 -8.73 16.50
C LEU A 14 -2.81 -7.36 16.86
N ILE A 15 -3.07 -6.34 16.06
CA ILE A 15 -2.66 -4.97 16.32
C ILE A 15 -3.90 -4.13 16.59
N ILE A 16 -3.98 -3.54 17.78
CA ILE A 16 -5.05 -2.57 18.14
C ILE A 16 -4.55 -1.17 17.78
N ASP A 17 -5.23 -0.53 16.85
CA ASP A 17 -4.85 0.78 16.32
C ASP A 17 -5.52 1.92 17.08
N PHE A 18 -4.71 2.85 17.57
CA PHE A 18 -5.15 4.09 18.23
C PHE A 18 -5.03 5.32 17.30
N GLY A 19 -4.92 5.12 16.00
CA GLY A 19 -4.84 6.17 14.99
C GLY A 19 -3.43 6.66 14.70
N SER A 20 -2.40 5.84 14.92
CA SER A 20 -1.04 6.15 14.55
C SER A 20 -0.85 6.09 13.03
N GLN A 21 -0.11 7.06 12.48
CA GLN A 21 0.27 7.05 11.07
C GLN A 21 1.22 5.89 10.70
N VAL A 22 1.88 5.29 11.69
CA VAL A 22 2.88 4.24 11.50
C VAL A 22 2.40 2.84 11.92
N THR A 23 1.12 2.66 12.26
CA THR A 23 0.57 1.34 12.64
C THR A 23 0.80 0.28 11.57
N GLN A 24 0.67 0.64 10.29
CA GLN A 24 0.91 -0.30 9.18
C GLN A 24 2.36 -0.79 9.12
N LEU A 25 3.33 0.00 9.59
CA LEU A 25 4.74 -0.41 9.66
C LEU A 25 4.94 -1.54 10.68
N ILE A 26 4.20 -1.53 11.80
CA ILE A 26 4.23 -2.63 12.78
C ILE A 26 3.81 -3.94 12.08
N ALA A 27 2.69 -3.91 11.37
CA ALA A 27 2.19 -5.07 10.62
C ALA A 27 3.19 -5.59 9.59
N ARG A 28 3.78 -4.67 8.80
CA ARG A 28 4.79 -5.03 7.79
C ARG A 28 6.02 -5.70 8.40
N ARG A 29 6.57 -5.15 9.50
CA ARG A 29 7.73 -5.74 10.19
C ARG A 29 7.45 -7.15 10.69
N LEU A 30 6.25 -7.42 11.19
CA LEU A 30 5.86 -8.75 11.63
C LEU A 30 5.67 -9.72 10.45
N ARG A 31 5.11 -9.24 9.34
CA ARG A 31 4.96 -10.02 8.11
C ARG A 31 6.30 -10.36 7.46
N GLU A 32 7.24 -9.43 7.47
CA GLU A 32 8.64 -9.67 7.08
C GLU A 32 9.29 -10.78 7.93
N ALA A 33 8.87 -10.93 9.20
CA ALA A 33 9.29 -12.02 10.07
C ALA A 33 8.48 -13.33 9.89
N GLY A 34 7.62 -13.39 8.89
CA GLY A 34 6.77 -14.55 8.59
C GLY A 34 5.56 -14.71 9.52
N VAL A 35 5.09 -13.64 10.18
CA VAL A 35 3.95 -13.70 11.10
C VAL A 35 2.76 -12.93 10.53
N TYR A 36 1.62 -13.61 10.38
CA TYR A 36 0.39 -12.96 9.95
C TYR A 36 -0.10 -11.94 10.98
N THR A 37 -0.58 -10.79 10.50
CA THR A 37 -1.10 -9.72 11.36
C THR A 37 -2.42 -9.18 10.83
N GLU A 38 -3.29 -8.80 11.76
CA GLU A 38 -4.52 -8.06 11.49
C GLU A 38 -4.52 -6.77 12.32
N ILE A 39 -4.95 -5.67 11.71
CA ILE A 39 -5.10 -4.37 12.37
C ILE A 39 -6.59 -4.13 12.62
N LEU A 40 -6.96 -3.93 13.88
CA LEU A 40 -8.32 -3.57 14.30
C LEU A 40 -8.30 -2.22 15.02
N PRO A 41 -9.26 -1.32 14.74
CA PRO A 41 -9.36 -0.07 15.49
C PRO A 41 -9.70 -0.36 16.96
N CYS A 42 -9.26 0.50 17.87
CA CYS A 42 -9.53 0.38 19.31
C CYS A 42 -11.03 0.42 19.66
N THR A 43 -11.88 0.88 18.72
CA THR A 43 -13.35 0.89 18.83
C THR A 43 -14.01 -0.39 18.32
N THR A 44 -13.20 -1.39 17.94
CA THR A 44 -13.72 -2.66 17.41
C THR A 44 -14.60 -3.39 18.43
N ASP A 45 -15.61 -4.12 17.92
CA ASP A 45 -16.42 -5.02 18.74
C ASP A 45 -15.51 -6.05 19.45
N PRO A 46 -15.52 -6.12 20.79
CA PRO A 46 -14.72 -7.06 21.56
C PRO A 46 -14.86 -8.53 21.12
N ALA A 47 -16.03 -8.91 20.62
CA ALA A 47 -16.26 -10.26 20.11
C ALA A 47 -15.35 -10.62 18.93
N LYS A 48 -14.93 -9.62 18.12
CA LYS A 48 -13.98 -9.85 17.02
C LYS A 48 -12.58 -10.13 17.53
N ILE A 49 -12.14 -9.45 18.61
CA ILE A 49 -10.84 -9.67 19.26
C ILE A 49 -10.76 -11.09 19.77
N THR A 50 -11.81 -11.54 20.49
CA THR A 50 -11.90 -12.90 21.01
C THR A 50 -11.97 -13.95 19.90
N ALA A 51 -12.73 -13.67 18.82
CA ALA A 51 -12.86 -14.58 17.69
C ALA A 51 -11.57 -14.73 16.88
N ALA A 52 -10.72 -13.70 16.84
CA ALA A 52 -9.42 -13.74 16.17
C ALA A 52 -8.45 -14.72 16.84
N ALA A 53 -8.63 -15.03 18.13
CA ALA A 53 -7.81 -15.95 18.93
C ALA A 53 -6.28 -15.78 18.66
N PRO A 54 -5.72 -14.57 18.78
CA PRO A 54 -4.33 -14.28 18.38
C PRO A 54 -3.34 -14.93 19.36
N ARG A 55 -2.11 -15.16 18.93
CA ARG A 55 -0.98 -15.59 19.79
C ARG A 55 -0.46 -14.45 20.66
N GLY A 56 -0.67 -13.22 20.26
CA GLY A 56 -0.27 -12.02 21.00
C GLY A 56 -0.94 -10.77 20.44
N ILE A 57 -0.89 -9.70 21.21
CA ILE A 57 -1.52 -8.42 20.85
C ILE A 57 -0.49 -7.30 20.93
N ILE A 58 -0.50 -6.40 19.94
CA ILE A 58 0.27 -5.15 19.98
C ILE A 58 -0.72 -3.98 20.09
N LEU A 59 -0.46 -3.09 21.03
CA LEU A 59 -1.15 -1.82 21.18
C LEU A 59 -0.29 -0.75 20.48
N SER A 60 -0.79 -0.16 19.40
CA SER A 60 -0.04 0.80 18.58
C SER A 60 0.19 2.15 19.28
N GLY A 61 0.95 3.01 18.66
CA GLY A 61 0.99 4.44 18.99
C GLY A 61 -0.35 5.13 18.69
N GLY A 62 -0.44 6.42 19.04
CA GLY A 62 -1.63 7.23 18.78
C GLY A 62 -1.35 8.72 18.98
N PRO A 63 -2.14 9.62 18.38
CA PRO A 63 -1.94 11.07 18.45
C PRO A 63 -2.49 11.70 19.74
N ASN A 64 -3.25 10.94 20.52
CA ASN A 64 -3.95 11.46 21.70
C ASN A 64 -3.07 11.43 22.97
N SER A 65 -3.49 12.15 24.01
CA SER A 65 -2.91 12.09 25.36
C SER A 65 -3.76 11.20 26.24
N VAL A 66 -3.15 10.19 26.87
CA VAL A 66 -3.83 9.29 27.80
C VAL A 66 -4.33 10.00 29.05
N ALA A 67 -3.71 11.13 29.42
CA ALA A 67 -4.10 11.93 30.58
C ALA A 67 -5.40 12.74 30.37
N MET A 68 -5.89 12.87 29.12
CA MET A 68 -7.14 13.56 28.83
C MET A 68 -8.35 12.64 28.99
N ALA A 69 -9.51 13.21 29.32
CA ALA A 69 -10.79 12.50 29.33
C ALA A 69 -11.21 12.13 27.90
N ASP A 70 -11.97 11.06 27.78
CA ASP A 70 -12.56 10.57 26.51
C ASP A 70 -11.54 10.21 25.41
N THR A 71 -10.35 9.77 25.82
CA THR A 71 -9.31 9.29 24.89
C THR A 71 -9.45 7.79 24.60
N PRO A 72 -9.03 7.33 23.42
CA PRO A 72 -9.09 5.91 23.06
C PRO A 72 -8.44 5.00 24.09
N ARG A 73 -9.09 3.87 24.41
CA ARG A 73 -8.58 2.86 25.33
C ARG A 73 -8.53 1.51 24.64
N ALA A 74 -7.68 0.63 25.13
CA ALA A 74 -7.71 -0.76 24.71
C ALA A 74 -9.00 -1.42 25.22
N PRO A 75 -9.70 -2.20 24.37
CA PRO A 75 -10.79 -3.05 24.86
C PRO A 75 -10.32 -3.95 26.01
N GLN A 76 -11.16 -4.16 27.02
CA GLN A 76 -10.79 -4.94 28.21
C GLN A 76 -10.40 -6.37 27.86
N GLU A 77 -11.00 -6.93 26.83
CA GLU A 77 -10.76 -8.26 26.29
C GLU A 77 -9.29 -8.50 25.92
N VAL A 78 -8.55 -7.43 25.55
CA VAL A 78 -7.10 -7.50 25.29
C VAL A 78 -6.36 -8.08 26.49
N PHE A 79 -6.76 -7.70 27.70
CA PHE A 79 -6.13 -8.13 28.96
C PHE A 79 -6.76 -9.40 29.55
N ASP A 80 -7.92 -9.81 29.05
CA ASP A 80 -8.65 -10.99 29.52
C ASP A 80 -8.29 -12.27 28.74
N LEU A 81 -7.62 -12.15 27.58
CA LEU A 81 -7.29 -13.29 26.71
C LEU A 81 -6.07 -14.12 27.15
N ASP A 82 -5.34 -13.71 28.20
CA ASP A 82 -4.11 -14.39 28.69
C ASP A 82 -3.05 -14.63 27.59
N VAL A 83 -2.91 -13.69 26.67
CA VAL A 83 -1.88 -13.68 25.62
C VAL A 83 -0.86 -12.58 25.87
N PRO A 84 0.37 -12.69 25.35
CA PRO A 84 1.37 -11.61 25.43
C PRO A 84 0.85 -10.31 24.85
N VAL A 85 1.17 -9.19 25.51
CA VAL A 85 0.82 -7.84 25.05
C VAL A 85 2.07 -6.96 24.96
N LEU A 86 2.23 -6.24 23.84
CA LEU A 86 3.25 -5.22 23.66
C LEU A 86 2.59 -3.86 23.41
N GLY A 87 2.79 -2.91 24.33
CA GLY A 87 2.38 -1.51 24.12
C GLY A 87 3.50 -0.67 23.51
N ILE A 88 3.21 0.06 22.44
CA ILE A 88 4.15 0.96 21.76
C ILE A 88 3.67 2.40 21.93
N CYS A 89 4.50 3.27 22.53
CA CYS A 89 4.24 4.70 22.74
C CYS A 89 2.89 4.91 23.45
N TYR A 90 1.86 5.41 22.79
CA TYR A 90 0.50 5.52 23.36
C TYR A 90 -0.03 4.18 23.89
N GLY A 91 0.27 3.08 23.19
CA GLY A 91 -0.12 1.74 23.62
C GLY A 91 0.49 1.33 24.96
N GLN A 92 1.77 1.67 25.23
CA GLN A 92 2.38 1.49 26.56
C GLN A 92 1.65 2.32 27.60
N GLN A 93 1.39 3.58 27.30
CA GLN A 93 0.77 4.52 28.24
C GLN A 93 -0.65 4.07 28.60
N THR A 94 -1.49 3.71 27.60
CA THR A 94 -2.86 3.25 27.86
C THR A 94 -2.88 1.92 28.61
N MET A 95 -1.99 0.98 28.29
CA MET A 95 -1.83 -0.28 29.02
C MET A 95 -1.47 -0.02 30.49
N CYS A 96 -0.45 0.80 30.75
CA CYS A 96 -0.07 1.13 32.13
C CYS A 96 -1.20 1.80 32.91
N GLN A 97 -1.90 2.76 32.29
CA GLN A 97 -3.02 3.44 32.92
C GLN A 97 -4.18 2.50 33.26
N GLN A 98 -4.55 1.59 32.35
CA GLN A 98 -5.66 0.66 32.55
C GLN A 98 -5.35 -0.44 33.57
N LEU A 99 -4.07 -0.78 33.75
CA LEU A 99 -3.64 -1.80 34.71
C LEU A 99 -3.33 -1.24 36.11
N GLY A 100 -3.62 0.06 36.35
CA GLY A 100 -3.52 0.68 37.67
C GLY A 100 -2.25 1.50 37.89
N GLY A 101 -1.50 1.78 36.86
CA GLY A 101 -0.43 2.77 36.86
C GLY A 101 -0.96 4.19 36.62
N ARG A 102 -0.05 5.16 36.41
CA ARG A 102 -0.40 6.56 36.20
C ARG A 102 0.43 7.17 35.08
N VAL A 103 -0.23 7.91 34.19
CA VAL A 103 0.37 8.66 33.07
C VAL A 103 0.17 10.14 33.33
N GLU A 104 1.22 10.92 33.09
CA GLU A 104 1.21 12.38 33.25
C GLU A 104 1.68 13.07 31.96
N PRO A 105 1.19 14.29 31.70
CA PRO A 105 1.77 15.14 30.67
C PRO A 105 3.24 15.44 30.98
N GLY A 106 4.12 15.24 30.02
CA GLY A 106 5.54 15.53 30.20
C GLY A 106 5.81 17.04 30.33
N THR A 107 6.76 17.40 31.19
CA THR A 107 7.29 18.77 31.29
C THR A 107 8.22 19.11 30.12
N SER A 108 8.76 18.09 29.45
CA SER A 108 9.55 18.16 28.21
C SER A 108 9.02 17.15 27.22
N ARG A 109 9.04 17.52 25.95
CA ARG A 109 8.69 16.61 24.84
C ARG A 109 9.95 15.94 24.33
N GLU A 110 9.85 14.67 23.95
CA GLU A 110 10.98 13.94 23.36
C GLU A 110 10.60 13.49 21.94
N PHE A 111 11.22 14.13 20.93
CA PHE A 111 11.00 13.85 19.52
C PHE A 111 12.33 13.61 18.81
N GLY A 112 12.38 12.55 18.00
CA GLY A 112 13.56 12.22 17.23
C GLY A 112 14.42 11.14 17.87
N ARG A 113 15.72 11.16 17.57
CA ARG A 113 16.66 10.17 18.08
C ARG A 113 16.95 10.39 19.55
N ALA A 114 16.85 9.33 20.34
CA ALA A 114 17.19 9.30 21.75
C ALA A 114 18.10 8.11 22.07
N THR A 115 18.91 8.23 23.12
CA THR A 115 19.69 7.11 23.62
C THR A 115 18.91 6.40 24.70
N LEU A 116 18.70 5.12 24.51
CA LEU A 116 18.11 4.21 25.48
C LEU A 116 19.22 3.52 26.28
N GLU A 117 19.10 3.50 27.59
CA GLU A 117 19.98 2.76 28.50
C GLU A 117 19.26 1.51 28.97
N ILE A 118 19.84 0.33 28.65
CA ILE A 118 19.26 -0.97 29.02
C ILE A 118 19.70 -1.28 30.47
N GLY A 119 18.72 -1.24 31.39
CA GLY A 119 19.00 -1.47 32.83
C GLY A 119 18.93 -2.95 33.20
N GLU A 120 17.93 -3.67 32.71
CA GLU A 120 17.68 -5.05 33.06
C GLU A 120 17.29 -5.89 31.84
N SER A 121 17.54 -7.20 31.92
CA SER A 121 17.06 -8.14 30.91
C SER A 121 15.57 -8.44 31.08
N CYS A 122 14.88 -8.76 29.98
CA CYS A 122 13.53 -9.28 29.96
C CYS A 122 13.36 -10.20 28.74
N ALA A 123 12.29 -10.97 28.68
CA ALA A 123 12.07 -11.89 27.56
C ALA A 123 11.98 -11.17 26.20
N LEU A 124 11.51 -9.92 26.16
CA LEU A 124 11.47 -9.11 24.94
C LEU A 124 12.88 -8.75 24.42
N PHE A 125 13.85 -8.52 25.32
CA PHE A 125 15.22 -8.09 24.98
C PHE A 125 16.21 -9.25 24.84
N GLU A 126 15.80 -10.46 25.22
CA GLU A 126 16.68 -11.64 25.23
C GLU A 126 17.31 -11.91 23.86
N GLY A 127 18.64 -12.00 23.84
CA GLY A 127 19.42 -12.21 22.62
C GLY A 127 19.59 -10.99 21.71
N LEU A 128 19.00 -9.84 22.06
CA LEU A 128 19.07 -8.60 21.27
C LEU A 128 19.74 -7.45 22.01
N TRP A 129 19.26 -7.12 23.21
CA TRP A 129 19.66 -5.94 23.96
C TRP A 129 20.13 -6.30 25.38
N PRO A 130 21.42 -6.59 25.55
CA PRO A 130 21.97 -6.95 26.87
C PRO A 130 21.88 -5.78 27.86
N ALA A 131 21.70 -6.11 29.15
CA ALA A 131 21.75 -5.12 30.22
C ALA A 131 23.13 -4.44 30.29
N GLY A 132 23.13 -3.13 30.50
CA GLY A 132 24.35 -2.28 30.53
C GLY A 132 24.75 -1.70 29.18
N GLU A 133 24.08 -2.05 28.10
CA GLU A 133 24.30 -1.46 26.77
C GLU A 133 23.36 -0.29 26.49
N THR A 134 23.68 0.48 25.46
CA THR A 134 22.83 1.57 24.95
C THR A 134 22.37 1.29 23.54
N ARG A 135 21.22 1.84 23.16
CA ARG A 135 20.66 1.76 21.81
C ARG A 135 20.13 3.11 21.35
N THR A 136 20.22 3.36 20.05
CA THR A 136 19.58 4.52 19.45
C THR A 136 18.14 4.15 19.06
N VAL A 137 17.17 4.92 19.57
CA VAL A 137 15.74 4.71 19.32
C VAL A 137 15.08 5.98 18.83
N TRP A 138 13.90 5.85 18.22
CA TRP A 138 13.09 6.98 17.80
C TRP A 138 11.96 7.23 18.78
N MET A 139 11.99 8.41 19.42
CA MET A 139 10.96 8.89 20.34
C MET A 139 9.99 9.84 19.63
N SER A 140 8.73 9.80 20.03
CA SER A 140 7.69 10.73 19.54
C SER A 140 6.57 10.85 20.58
N HIS A 141 6.84 11.48 21.73
CA HIS A 141 5.86 11.58 22.79
C HIS A 141 5.93 12.90 23.56
N GLY A 142 4.76 13.29 24.12
CA GLY A 142 4.65 14.40 25.07
C GLY A 142 4.26 13.94 26.47
N ASP A 143 3.57 12.82 26.59
CA ASP A 143 3.18 12.19 27.86
C ASP A 143 4.16 11.07 28.20
N HIS A 144 4.23 10.72 29.49
CA HIS A 144 5.03 9.59 29.96
C HIS A 144 4.35 8.87 31.12
N VAL A 145 4.70 7.61 31.30
CA VAL A 145 4.31 6.85 32.47
C VAL A 145 5.01 7.45 33.70
N ALA A 146 4.27 7.83 34.73
CA ALA A 146 4.78 8.41 35.97
C ALA A 146 4.83 7.39 37.12
N GLU A 147 3.95 6.37 37.08
CA GLU A 147 3.88 5.29 38.06
C GLU A 147 3.53 3.98 37.35
N LEU A 148 4.31 2.94 37.62
CA LEU A 148 4.09 1.62 37.02
C LEU A 148 2.91 0.91 37.68
N PRO A 149 2.15 0.14 36.91
CA PRO A 149 1.15 -0.76 37.48
C PRO A 149 1.83 -1.92 38.25
N PRO A 150 1.08 -2.57 39.19
CA PRO A 150 1.61 -3.72 39.92
C PRO A 150 2.11 -4.83 39.00
N GLY A 151 3.28 -5.39 39.34
CA GLY A 151 3.92 -6.47 38.56
C GLY A 151 4.94 -5.98 37.53
N PHE A 152 4.86 -4.73 37.08
CA PHE A 152 5.80 -4.19 36.12
C PHE A 152 7.10 -3.70 36.77
N ARG A 153 8.20 -3.83 36.04
CA ARG A 153 9.51 -3.29 36.37
C ARG A 153 10.09 -2.50 35.20
N VAL A 154 11.00 -1.59 35.47
CA VAL A 154 11.72 -0.83 34.45
C VAL A 154 12.83 -1.71 33.88
N VAL A 155 12.90 -1.82 32.55
CA VAL A 155 13.97 -2.56 31.85
C VAL A 155 14.86 -1.66 31.03
N ALA A 156 14.40 -0.46 30.64
CA ALA A 156 15.25 0.56 30.02
C ALA A 156 14.74 1.99 30.31
N THR A 157 15.67 2.95 30.27
CA THR A 157 15.41 4.36 30.52
C THR A 157 15.99 5.22 29.39
N SER A 158 15.46 6.44 29.21
CA SER A 158 16.08 7.51 28.43
C SER A 158 16.10 8.80 29.23
N SER A 159 16.81 9.82 28.74
CA SER A 159 16.88 11.11 29.41
C SER A 159 15.52 11.80 29.58
N GLY A 160 14.58 11.55 28.69
CA GLY A 160 13.22 12.12 28.69
C GLY A 160 12.13 11.17 29.17
N ALA A 161 12.42 9.85 29.27
CA ALA A 161 11.47 8.83 29.69
C ALA A 161 12.10 7.87 30.72
N PRO A 162 11.84 8.05 32.03
CA PRO A 162 12.36 7.15 33.05
C PRO A 162 11.80 5.73 32.97
N PHE A 163 10.70 5.54 32.28
CA PHE A 163 10.09 4.25 31.99
C PHE A 163 10.03 4.01 30.48
N ALA A 164 11.19 4.18 29.80
CA ALA A 164 11.28 4.06 28.34
C ALA A 164 11.01 2.65 27.84
N ALA A 165 11.28 1.62 28.66
CA ALA A 165 10.76 0.28 28.45
C ALA A 165 10.45 -0.39 29.81
N VAL A 166 9.34 -1.11 29.84
CA VAL A 166 8.81 -1.79 31.03
C VAL A 166 8.40 -3.22 30.70
N ALA A 167 8.49 -4.11 31.69
CA ALA A 167 8.16 -5.52 31.51
C ALA A 167 7.46 -6.10 32.74
N ASP A 168 6.50 -6.96 32.49
CA ASP A 168 5.94 -7.94 33.42
C ASP A 168 6.06 -9.31 32.74
N ASP A 169 7.12 -10.04 33.07
CA ASP A 169 7.40 -11.32 32.45
C ASP A 169 6.42 -12.42 32.89
N GLU A 170 5.75 -12.28 34.03
CA GLU A 170 4.75 -13.23 34.52
C GLU A 170 3.50 -13.21 33.63
N ARG A 171 2.96 -12.03 33.35
CA ARG A 171 1.83 -11.83 32.43
C ARG A 171 2.26 -11.81 30.96
N ARG A 172 3.54 -11.71 30.68
CA ARG A 172 4.13 -11.49 29.35
C ARG A 172 3.68 -10.17 28.73
N TYR A 173 3.62 -9.11 29.55
CA TYR A 173 3.25 -7.77 29.13
C TYR A 173 4.48 -6.88 29.07
N TYR A 174 4.66 -6.21 27.94
CA TYR A 174 5.81 -5.35 27.66
C TYR A 174 5.33 -3.99 27.15
N GLY A 175 6.06 -2.95 27.49
CA GLY A 175 5.80 -1.61 26.98
C GLY A 175 7.09 -0.93 26.55
N VAL A 176 7.05 -0.24 25.42
CA VAL A 176 8.13 0.60 24.92
C VAL A 176 7.60 1.98 24.56
N GLN A 177 8.27 3.04 25.04
CA GLN A 177 7.87 4.42 24.76
C GLN A 177 8.32 4.87 23.35
N PHE A 178 9.35 4.24 22.81
CA PHE A 178 9.89 4.49 21.47
C PHE A 178 9.13 3.68 20.41
N HIS A 179 9.42 3.99 19.14
CA HIS A 179 8.82 3.34 17.97
C HIS A 179 9.79 2.31 17.37
N PRO A 180 9.63 1.00 17.64
CA PRO A 180 10.48 -0.05 17.06
C PRO A 180 10.20 -0.29 15.57
N GLU A 181 9.04 0.10 15.07
CA GLU A 181 8.61 -0.12 13.68
C GLU A 181 9.33 0.76 12.67
N VAL A 182 9.90 1.89 13.10
CA VAL A 182 10.55 2.84 12.20
C VAL A 182 12.03 2.54 11.99
N VAL A 183 12.56 2.87 10.82
CA VAL A 183 13.96 2.59 10.43
C VAL A 183 15.03 3.29 11.30
N HIS A 184 14.62 4.31 12.05
CA HIS A 184 15.53 5.08 12.92
C HIS A 184 15.78 4.42 14.28
N THR A 185 15.01 3.38 14.64
CA THR A 185 15.25 2.57 15.84
C THR A 185 16.17 1.41 15.49
N GLU A 186 17.32 1.38 16.14
CA GLU A 186 18.32 0.33 16.00
C GLU A 186 17.73 -1.03 16.41
N ASP A 187 17.84 -2.04 15.56
CA ASP A 187 17.28 -3.39 15.76
C ASP A 187 15.76 -3.44 16.04
N GLY A 188 15.01 -2.37 15.75
CA GLY A 188 13.59 -2.30 16.07
C GLY A 188 12.74 -3.41 15.40
N GLY A 189 13.05 -3.76 14.15
CA GLY A 189 12.41 -4.89 13.47
C GLY A 189 12.72 -6.24 14.15
N ALA A 190 13.95 -6.43 14.63
CA ALA A 190 14.34 -7.62 15.38
C ALA A 190 13.61 -7.72 16.73
N LEU A 191 13.36 -6.58 17.39
CA LEU A 191 12.58 -6.52 18.62
C LEU A 191 11.13 -6.98 18.38
N LEU A 192 10.48 -6.50 17.32
CA LEU A 192 9.14 -6.93 16.94
C LEU A 192 9.10 -8.42 16.57
N SER A 193 10.10 -8.91 15.83
CA SER A 193 10.25 -10.33 15.52
C SER A 193 10.45 -11.17 16.78
N ARG A 194 11.25 -10.70 17.74
CA ARG A 194 11.43 -11.37 19.04
C ARG A 194 10.13 -11.45 19.83
N PHE A 195 9.33 -10.38 19.84
CA PHE A 195 8.01 -10.42 20.46
C PHE A 195 7.12 -11.49 19.81
N ALA A 196 6.99 -11.49 18.49
CA ALA A 196 6.08 -12.40 17.80
C ALA A 196 6.56 -13.87 17.85
N LEU A 197 7.81 -14.13 17.51
CA LEU A 197 8.34 -15.49 17.42
C LEU A 197 8.75 -16.05 18.79
N GLY A 198 9.44 -15.24 19.61
CA GLY A 198 10.02 -15.67 20.87
C GLY A 198 9.02 -15.61 22.03
N VAL A 199 8.29 -14.51 22.17
CA VAL A 199 7.38 -14.30 23.31
C VAL A 199 5.98 -14.86 23.03
N CYS A 200 5.41 -14.59 21.85
CA CYS A 200 4.10 -15.10 21.45
C CYS A 200 4.14 -16.55 20.95
N GLY A 201 5.33 -17.04 20.56
CA GLY A 201 5.49 -18.40 20.05
C GLY A 201 4.86 -18.62 18.68
N CYS A 202 4.78 -17.60 17.84
CA CYS A 202 4.36 -17.76 16.45
C CYS A 202 5.37 -18.59 15.66
N SER A 203 4.91 -19.39 14.69
CA SER A 203 5.76 -20.31 13.93
C SER A 203 6.58 -19.65 12.84
N GLY A 204 6.23 -18.42 12.43
CA GLY A 204 6.88 -17.75 11.30
C GLY A 204 6.54 -18.38 9.94
N SER A 205 5.36 -19.00 9.81
CA SER A 205 4.95 -19.76 8.62
C SER A 205 4.21 -18.94 7.56
N TRP A 206 3.98 -17.65 7.81
CA TRP A 206 3.36 -16.77 6.83
C TRP A 206 4.27 -16.61 5.60
N SER A 207 3.81 -17.07 4.45
CA SER A 207 4.52 -17.00 3.17
C SER A 207 3.52 -16.90 2.03
N MET A 208 3.95 -16.41 0.87
CA MET A 208 3.07 -16.31 -0.29
C MET A 208 2.67 -17.67 -0.84
N THR A 209 3.52 -18.70 -0.72
CA THR A 209 3.17 -20.08 -1.08
C THR A 209 2.02 -20.61 -0.21
N ALA A 210 2.09 -20.41 1.12
CA ALA A 210 1.01 -20.81 2.04
C ALA A 210 -0.26 -19.99 1.79
N TYR A 211 -0.11 -18.70 1.54
CA TYR A 211 -1.24 -17.81 1.19
C TYR A 211 -1.94 -18.27 -0.08
N ARG A 212 -1.20 -18.52 -1.17
CA ARG A 212 -1.73 -18.99 -2.46
C ARG A 212 -2.60 -20.23 -2.30
N ALA A 213 -2.10 -21.25 -1.60
CA ALA A 213 -2.84 -22.49 -1.38
C ALA A 213 -4.17 -22.22 -0.64
N ARG A 214 -4.13 -21.45 0.45
CA ARG A 214 -5.31 -21.07 1.22
C ARG A 214 -6.30 -20.23 0.41
N ALA A 215 -5.82 -19.25 -0.34
CA ALA A 215 -6.66 -18.37 -1.15
C ALA A 215 -7.39 -19.15 -2.26
N ILE A 216 -6.73 -20.11 -2.91
CA ILE A 216 -7.35 -21.00 -3.91
C ILE A 216 -8.51 -21.79 -3.30
N GLU A 217 -8.32 -22.40 -2.12
CA GLU A 217 -9.39 -23.13 -1.45
C GLU A 217 -10.56 -22.24 -1.07
N ALA A 218 -10.29 -21.04 -0.57
CA ALA A 218 -11.30 -20.06 -0.21
C ALA A 218 -12.10 -19.55 -1.41
N ILE A 219 -11.43 -19.24 -2.53
CA ILE A 219 -12.09 -18.84 -3.77
C ILE A 219 -13.00 -19.95 -4.26
N ARG A 220 -12.53 -21.20 -4.28
CA ARG A 220 -13.35 -22.36 -4.67
C ARG A 220 -14.59 -22.53 -3.79
N ALA A 221 -14.41 -22.41 -2.48
CA ALA A 221 -15.51 -22.51 -1.53
C ALA A 221 -16.53 -21.38 -1.68
N GLN A 222 -16.07 -20.16 -1.95
CA GLN A 222 -16.92 -18.98 -2.11
C GLN A 222 -17.69 -19.01 -3.43
N VAL A 223 -17.02 -19.36 -4.53
CA VAL A 223 -17.56 -19.27 -5.89
C VAL A 223 -18.44 -20.48 -6.22
N GLY A 224 -18.05 -21.68 -5.78
CA GLY A 224 -18.76 -22.92 -6.15
C GLY A 224 -18.86 -23.08 -7.66
N ASP A 225 -20.06 -23.29 -8.17
CA ASP A 225 -20.36 -23.42 -9.61
C ASP A 225 -20.63 -22.06 -10.30
N GLY A 226 -20.50 -20.94 -9.58
CA GLY A 226 -20.77 -19.60 -10.11
C GLY A 226 -19.69 -19.10 -11.07
N LYS A 227 -20.01 -18.04 -11.81
CA LYS A 227 -19.05 -17.36 -12.69
C LYS A 227 -18.57 -16.05 -12.07
N VAL A 228 -17.31 -15.75 -12.30
CA VAL A 228 -16.62 -14.54 -11.82
C VAL A 228 -16.27 -13.64 -13.00
N ILE A 229 -16.55 -12.36 -12.88
CA ILE A 229 -16.07 -11.32 -13.81
C ILE A 229 -14.93 -10.56 -13.14
N CYS A 230 -13.87 -10.27 -13.86
CA CYS A 230 -12.75 -9.46 -13.40
C CYS A 230 -12.46 -8.31 -14.36
N GLY A 231 -12.50 -7.08 -13.87
CA GLY A 231 -11.97 -5.93 -14.61
C GLY A 231 -10.43 -5.95 -14.59
N LEU A 232 -9.83 -6.20 -15.74
CA LEU A 232 -8.37 -6.23 -15.88
C LEU A 232 -7.88 -4.87 -16.33
N SER A 233 -7.16 -4.17 -15.45
CA SER A 233 -6.61 -2.82 -15.74
C SER A 233 -5.19 -2.84 -16.31
N GLY A 234 -4.55 -4.01 -16.42
CA GLY A 234 -3.12 -4.14 -16.73
C GLY A 234 -2.19 -3.77 -15.57
N GLY A 235 -2.73 -3.34 -14.43
CA GLY A 235 -1.97 -3.12 -13.20
C GLY A 235 -1.65 -4.43 -12.47
N VAL A 236 -0.64 -4.39 -11.57
CA VAL A 236 -0.18 -5.57 -10.82
C VAL A 236 -1.31 -6.24 -10.06
N ASP A 237 -2.14 -5.47 -9.34
CA ASP A 237 -3.16 -6.00 -8.43
C ASP A 237 -4.25 -6.77 -9.17
N SER A 238 -4.83 -6.16 -10.22
CA SER A 238 -5.84 -6.85 -11.05
C SER A 238 -5.26 -8.08 -11.76
N SER A 239 -3.99 -8.02 -12.13
CA SER A 239 -3.28 -9.12 -12.79
C SER A 239 -3.07 -10.30 -11.85
N VAL A 240 -2.57 -10.05 -10.64
CA VAL A 240 -2.37 -11.10 -9.62
C VAL A 240 -3.71 -11.70 -9.19
N ALA A 241 -4.74 -10.86 -8.99
CA ALA A 241 -6.09 -11.34 -8.66
C ALA A 241 -6.65 -12.24 -9.77
N ALA A 242 -6.53 -11.83 -11.04
CA ALA A 242 -7.03 -12.61 -12.18
C ALA A 242 -6.33 -13.98 -12.30
N VAL A 243 -5.00 -14.02 -12.21
CA VAL A 243 -4.24 -15.29 -12.31
C VAL A 243 -4.55 -16.20 -11.13
N LEU A 244 -4.61 -15.68 -9.90
CA LEU A 244 -4.94 -16.46 -8.70
C LEU A 244 -6.37 -17.05 -8.78
N ILE A 245 -7.35 -16.24 -9.21
CA ILE A 245 -8.74 -16.71 -9.39
C ILE A 245 -8.80 -17.75 -10.51
N HIS A 246 -8.11 -17.51 -11.63
CA HIS A 246 -8.08 -18.48 -12.73
C HIS A 246 -7.46 -19.82 -12.30
N GLU A 247 -6.42 -19.80 -11.50
CA GLU A 247 -5.84 -21.03 -10.94
C GLU A 247 -6.84 -21.76 -10.02
N ALA A 248 -7.67 -21.02 -9.30
CA ALA A 248 -8.68 -21.61 -8.43
C ALA A 248 -9.86 -22.23 -9.20
N ILE A 249 -10.42 -21.53 -10.18
CA ILE A 249 -11.72 -21.88 -10.81
C ILE A 249 -11.69 -21.99 -12.34
N GLY A 250 -10.53 -21.81 -12.98
CA GLY A 250 -10.36 -21.99 -14.42
C GLY A 250 -11.29 -21.12 -15.26
N GLU A 251 -12.01 -21.75 -16.20
CA GLU A 251 -12.90 -21.08 -17.17
C GLU A 251 -14.14 -20.41 -16.56
N GLN A 252 -14.41 -20.58 -15.25
CA GLN A 252 -15.48 -19.83 -14.57
C GLN A 252 -15.12 -18.34 -14.42
N LEU A 253 -13.84 -17.97 -14.57
CA LEU A 253 -13.39 -16.58 -14.63
C LEU A 253 -13.46 -16.06 -16.06
N THR A 254 -14.04 -14.86 -16.24
CA THR A 254 -13.93 -14.07 -17.48
C THR A 254 -13.37 -12.70 -17.13
N CYS A 255 -12.25 -12.34 -17.74
CA CYS A 255 -11.67 -11.01 -17.61
C CYS A 255 -12.19 -10.07 -18.70
N VAL A 256 -12.43 -8.81 -18.33
CA VAL A 256 -12.79 -7.73 -19.25
C VAL A 256 -11.68 -6.70 -19.22
N PHE A 257 -10.97 -6.53 -20.32
CA PHE A 257 -9.95 -5.52 -20.50
C PHE A 257 -10.48 -4.40 -21.40
N VAL A 258 -10.54 -3.19 -20.86
CA VAL A 258 -11.01 -1.99 -21.56
C VAL A 258 -9.82 -1.16 -22.01
N ASP A 259 -9.56 -1.11 -23.31
CA ASP A 259 -8.61 -0.15 -23.89
C ASP A 259 -9.33 1.20 -24.07
N HIS A 260 -9.01 2.13 -23.18
CA HIS A 260 -9.57 3.48 -23.18
C HIS A 260 -8.76 4.48 -24.01
N GLY A 261 -7.75 4.04 -24.75
CA GLY A 261 -6.90 4.90 -25.58
C GLY A 261 -5.94 5.81 -24.79
N LEU A 262 -5.80 5.62 -23.48
CA LEU A 262 -4.92 6.42 -22.59
C LEU A 262 -3.78 5.57 -22.00
N LEU A 263 -3.57 4.37 -22.55
CA LEU A 263 -2.50 3.46 -22.17
C LEU A 263 -1.16 3.88 -22.77
N ARG A 264 -0.07 3.36 -22.20
CA ARG A 264 1.28 3.48 -22.79
C ARG A 264 1.40 2.75 -24.12
N ALA A 265 2.46 3.04 -24.85
CA ALA A 265 2.75 2.34 -26.11
C ALA A 265 2.91 0.82 -25.87
N GLY A 266 2.18 0.00 -26.65
CA GLY A 266 2.25 -1.46 -26.62
C GLY A 266 1.57 -2.14 -25.41
N GLU A 267 1.03 -1.38 -24.47
CA GLU A 267 0.49 -1.92 -23.22
C GLU A 267 -0.75 -2.79 -23.43
N ALA A 268 -1.65 -2.38 -24.33
CA ALA A 268 -2.85 -3.16 -24.61
C ALA A 268 -2.50 -4.52 -25.23
N GLU A 269 -1.59 -4.53 -26.19
CA GLU A 269 -1.11 -5.73 -26.86
C GLU A 269 -0.42 -6.69 -25.89
N GLU A 270 0.42 -6.14 -24.97
CA GLU A 270 1.10 -6.94 -23.93
C GLU A 270 0.09 -7.60 -23.00
N VAL A 271 -0.93 -6.89 -22.54
CA VAL A 271 -1.98 -7.43 -21.67
C VAL A 271 -2.75 -8.55 -22.38
N VAL A 272 -3.19 -8.34 -23.62
CA VAL A 272 -3.93 -9.34 -24.39
C VAL A 272 -3.07 -10.59 -24.66
N ALA A 273 -1.81 -10.42 -25.04
CA ALA A 273 -0.89 -11.53 -25.28
C ALA A 273 -0.60 -12.33 -24.01
N LEU A 274 -0.43 -11.66 -22.87
CA LEU A 274 -0.13 -12.30 -21.62
C LEU A 274 -1.34 -13.10 -21.08
N PHE A 275 -2.49 -12.47 -20.96
CA PHE A 275 -3.66 -13.10 -20.31
C PHE A 275 -4.42 -14.02 -21.24
N GLY A 276 -4.70 -13.60 -22.48
CA GLY A 276 -5.39 -14.43 -23.45
C GLY A 276 -4.51 -15.50 -24.09
N GLY A 277 -3.21 -15.21 -24.28
CA GLY A 277 -2.27 -16.12 -24.95
C GLY A 277 -1.52 -17.04 -24.00
N HIS A 278 -0.80 -16.47 -23.01
CA HIS A 278 0.07 -17.25 -22.12
C HIS A 278 -0.69 -17.98 -21.00
N TYR A 279 -1.58 -17.26 -20.30
CA TYR A 279 -2.36 -17.84 -19.20
C TYR A 279 -3.65 -18.52 -19.66
N ASN A 280 -4.08 -18.33 -20.92
CA ASN A 280 -5.35 -18.84 -21.47
C ASN A 280 -6.57 -18.45 -20.62
N ILE A 281 -6.57 -17.28 -20.03
CA ILE A 281 -7.70 -16.74 -19.28
C ILE A 281 -8.75 -16.26 -20.28
N PRO A 282 -10.03 -16.63 -20.14
CA PRO A 282 -11.10 -16.06 -20.95
C PRO A 282 -11.09 -14.53 -20.86
N LEU A 283 -10.76 -13.85 -21.97
CA LEU A 283 -10.52 -12.41 -22.02
C LEU A 283 -11.40 -11.74 -23.08
N ILE A 284 -12.23 -10.80 -22.65
CA ILE A 284 -12.93 -9.88 -23.52
C ILE A 284 -12.08 -8.61 -23.62
N HIS A 285 -11.55 -8.34 -24.81
CA HIS A 285 -10.84 -7.09 -25.11
C HIS A 285 -11.79 -6.10 -25.77
N ARG A 286 -12.08 -5.00 -25.10
CA ARG A 286 -12.97 -3.95 -25.60
C ARG A 286 -12.14 -2.69 -25.93
N ASP A 287 -11.97 -2.40 -27.22
CA ASP A 287 -11.48 -1.09 -27.67
C ASP A 287 -12.61 -0.07 -27.50
N ALA A 288 -12.45 0.82 -26.54
CA ALA A 288 -13.35 1.93 -26.24
C ALA A 288 -12.66 3.30 -26.43
N SER A 289 -11.47 3.32 -27.06
CA SER A 289 -10.63 4.52 -27.22
C SER A 289 -11.40 5.69 -27.82
N GLY A 290 -12.20 5.46 -28.86
CA GLY A 290 -13.04 6.49 -29.48
C GLY A 290 -14.09 7.09 -28.54
N LEU A 291 -14.68 6.28 -27.65
CA LEU A 291 -15.65 6.75 -26.64
C LEU A 291 -14.99 7.66 -25.62
N PHE A 292 -13.86 7.20 -25.04
CA PHE A 292 -13.17 7.95 -24.00
C PHE A 292 -12.60 9.27 -24.54
N LEU A 293 -11.93 9.24 -25.69
CA LEU A 293 -11.36 10.43 -26.30
C LEU A 293 -12.46 11.42 -26.73
N GLY A 294 -13.57 10.93 -27.24
CA GLY A 294 -14.72 11.79 -27.58
C GLY A 294 -15.37 12.47 -26.37
N ARG A 295 -15.41 11.81 -25.21
CA ARG A 295 -15.91 12.40 -23.97
C ARG A 295 -14.93 13.36 -23.32
N LEU A 296 -13.65 13.23 -23.59
CA LEU A 296 -12.57 14.10 -23.08
C LEU A 296 -12.29 15.31 -23.98
N ASP A 297 -12.93 15.39 -25.15
CA ASP A 297 -12.77 16.51 -26.07
C ASP A 297 -13.14 17.85 -25.39
N GLY A 298 -12.23 18.82 -25.44
CA GLY A 298 -12.36 20.12 -24.80
C GLY A 298 -12.24 20.13 -23.26
N VAL A 299 -11.99 18.97 -22.62
CA VAL A 299 -11.85 18.89 -21.16
C VAL A 299 -10.40 19.14 -20.74
N SER A 300 -10.20 20.18 -19.92
CA SER A 300 -8.86 20.56 -19.43
C SER A 300 -8.70 20.43 -17.90
N ASP A 301 -9.80 20.37 -17.14
CA ASP A 301 -9.77 20.24 -15.69
C ASP A 301 -9.43 18.81 -15.27
N PRO A 302 -8.42 18.60 -14.41
CA PRO A 302 -7.94 17.26 -14.04
C PRO A 302 -9.00 16.42 -13.33
N GLU A 303 -9.82 17.05 -12.48
CA GLU A 303 -10.85 16.33 -11.73
C GLU A 303 -12.02 15.91 -12.64
N GLN A 304 -12.36 16.73 -13.61
CA GLN A 304 -13.33 16.35 -14.64
C GLN A 304 -12.83 15.22 -15.52
N LYS A 305 -11.54 15.25 -15.93
CA LYS A 305 -10.94 14.12 -16.66
C LYS A 305 -11.11 12.82 -15.89
N ARG A 306 -10.74 12.81 -14.61
CA ARG A 306 -10.86 11.62 -13.74
C ARG A 306 -12.28 11.11 -13.63
N LYS A 307 -13.26 12.01 -13.42
CA LYS A 307 -14.69 11.65 -13.33
C LYS A 307 -15.22 11.05 -14.64
N ILE A 308 -14.89 11.66 -15.77
CA ILE A 308 -15.32 11.18 -17.09
C ILE A 308 -14.71 9.80 -17.37
N ILE A 309 -13.41 9.62 -17.13
CA ILE A 309 -12.73 8.34 -17.35
C ILE A 309 -13.33 7.26 -16.46
N GLY A 310 -13.49 7.52 -15.17
CA GLY A 310 -14.08 6.58 -14.23
C GLY A 310 -15.51 6.19 -14.60
N ALA A 311 -16.38 7.15 -14.90
CA ALA A 311 -17.76 6.88 -15.31
C ALA A 311 -17.84 6.11 -16.62
N SER A 312 -17.00 6.46 -17.60
CA SER A 312 -16.96 5.75 -18.89
C SER A 312 -16.46 4.32 -18.75
N PHE A 313 -15.47 4.08 -17.87
CA PHE A 313 -14.97 2.74 -17.59
C PHE A 313 -16.06 1.86 -16.98
N ILE A 314 -16.81 2.38 -15.99
CA ILE A 314 -17.92 1.68 -15.35
C ILE A 314 -18.97 1.30 -16.39
N GLU A 315 -19.37 2.24 -17.24
CA GLU A 315 -20.40 2.01 -18.28
C GLU A 315 -19.99 0.90 -19.25
N VAL A 316 -18.77 0.99 -19.81
CA VAL A 316 -18.26 -0.03 -20.75
C VAL A 316 -18.14 -1.39 -20.08
N PHE A 317 -17.64 -1.42 -18.84
CA PHE A 317 -17.53 -2.65 -18.06
C PHE A 317 -18.90 -3.27 -17.78
N GLU A 318 -19.92 -2.48 -17.39
CA GLU A 318 -21.28 -2.94 -17.18
C GLU A 318 -21.91 -3.53 -18.47
N GLU A 319 -21.64 -2.93 -19.64
CA GLU A 319 -22.13 -3.42 -20.92
C GLU A 319 -21.57 -4.81 -21.23
N GLU A 320 -20.27 -5.00 -21.08
CA GLU A 320 -19.63 -6.29 -21.36
C GLU A 320 -20.01 -7.34 -20.30
N ALA A 321 -20.08 -6.95 -19.04
CA ALA A 321 -20.44 -7.85 -17.96
C ALA A 321 -21.87 -8.40 -18.09
N LYS A 322 -22.82 -7.62 -18.60
CA LYS A 322 -24.21 -8.06 -18.85
C LYS A 322 -24.32 -9.15 -19.92
N GLN A 323 -23.30 -9.28 -20.78
CA GLN A 323 -23.27 -10.31 -21.83
C GLN A 323 -22.79 -11.66 -21.30
N ILE A 324 -22.21 -11.70 -20.08
CA ILE A 324 -21.68 -12.91 -19.46
C ILE A 324 -22.80 -13.61 -18.69
N GLU A 325 -23.44 -14.60 -19.31
CA GLU A 325 -24.54 -15.36 -18.69
C GLU A 325 -24.08 -16.08 -17.42
N GLY A 326 -24.84 -15.95 -16.33
CA GLY A 326 -24.59 -16.64 -15.07
C GLY A 326 -23.49 -16.02 -14.20
N ALA A 327 -23.05 -14.80 -14.51
CA ALA A 327 -22.15 -14.06 -13.63
C ALA A 327 -22.83 -13.77 -12.29
N ALA A 328 -22.20 -14.23 -11.20
CA ALA A 328 -22.68 -14.05 -9.84
C ALA A 328 -21.67 -13.26 -8.97
N PHE A 329 -20.43 -13.17 -9.43
CA PHE A 329 -19.34 -12.57 -8.65
C PHE A 329 -18.54 -11.55 -9.47
N LEU A 330 -18.06 -10.51 -8.77
CA LEU A 330 -17.11 -9.52 -9.28
C LEU A 330 -15.80 -9.64 -8.53
N ALA A 331 -14.70 -9.89 -9.24
CA ALA A 331 -13.36 -9.90 -8.67
C ALA A 331 -12.82 -8.48 -8.55
N GLN A 332 -12.25 -8.17 -7.40
CA GLN A 332 -11.57 -6.90 -7.13
C GLN A 332 -10.19 -7.12 -6.54
N GLY A 333 -9.22 -6.32 -6.98
CA GLY A 333 -7.85 -6.31 -6.47
C GLY A 333 -7.68 -5.37 -5.25
N THR A 334 -8.65 -5.35 -4.33
CA THR A 334 -8.58 -4.58 -3.09
C THR A 334 -7.40 -5.06 -2.24
N LEU A 335 -6.58 -4.13 -1.74
CA LEU A 335 -5.44 -4.42 -0.89
C LEU A 335 -5.74 -4.13 0.58
N TYR A 336 -4.89 -4.65 1.47
CA TYR A 336 -5.04 -4.45 2.91
C TYR A 336 -5.00 -2.96 3.33
N PRO A 337 -4.10 -2.11 2.81
CA PRO A 337 -4.14 -0.67 3.07
C PRO A 337 -5.47 0.00 2.70
N ASP A 338 -6.10 -0.39 1.58
CA ASP A 338 -7.39 0.15 1.15
C ASP A 338 -8.50 -0.17 2.18
N VAL A 339 -8.44 -1.38 2.75
CA VAL A 339 -9.38 -1.83 3.81
C VAL A 339 -9.20 -0.99 5.07
N ILE A 340 -7.95 -0.79 5.53
CA ILE A 340 -7.66 -0.02 6.74
C ILE A 340 -8.09 1.44 6.58
N GLU A 341 -7.78 2.07 5.44
CA GLU A 341 -8.19 3.45 5.16
C GLU A 341 -9.71 3.61 5.14
N SER A 342 -10.44 2.64 4.60
CA SER A 342 -11.91 2.69 4.55
C SER A 342 -12.54 2.62 5.94
N ILE A 343 -11.98 1.83 6.86
CA ILE A 343 -12.45 1.73 8.24
C ILE A 343 -12.14 3.02 9.01
N SER A 344 -10.95 3.59 8.84
CA SER A 344 -10.53 4.83 9.53
C SER A 344 -11.33 6.06 9.10
N ALA A 345 -11.73 6.13 7.83
CA ALA A 345 -12.51 7.25 7.29
C ALA A 345 -13.99 7.25 7.76
N ALA A 346 -14.50 6.12 8.24
CA ALA A 346 -15.91 5.91 8.53
C ALA A 346 -16.33 6.25 9.96
N GLY A 347 -15.42 6.46 10.89
CA GLY A 347 -15.78 6.80 12.28
C GLY A 347 -16.78 5.84 12.95
N GLY A 348 -16.81 4.57 12.55
CA GLY A 348 -17.76 3.56 13.00
C GLY A 348 -18.92 3.35 12.01
N ASP A 349 -19.04 2.14 11.51
CA ASP A 349 -19.96 1.58 10.51
C ASP A 349 -19.60 1.84 9.05
N ALA A 350 -19.39 0.73 8.35
CA ALA A 350 -18.96 0.57 6.97
C ALA A 350 -19.41 1.70 6.01
N VAL A 351 -18.49 2.55 5.62
CA VAL A 351 -18.69 3.46 4.49
C VAL A 351 -17.68 3.16 3.40
N THR A 352 -18.23 2.92 2.25
CA THR A 352 -17.68 2.91 0.89
C THR A 352 -16.19 3.19 0.78
N ILE A 353 -15.40 2.16 0.45
CA ILE A 353 -14.03 2.25 -0.04
C ILE A 353 -13.95 3.41 -1.04
N LYS A 354 -12.98 4.31 -0.83
CA LYS A 354 -12.78 5.49 -1.70
C LYS A 354 -12.97 5.16 -3.16
N SER A 355 -13.78 5.94 -3.85
CA SER A 355 -14.21 5.82 -5.25
C SER A 355 -13.07 5.79 -6.30
N HIS A 356 -11.81 5.83 -5.90
CA HIS A 356 -10.65 5.95 -6.79
C HIS A 356 -10.00 4.61 -7.19
N HIS A 357 -10.23 3.56 -6.41
CA HIS A 357 -9.67 2.22 -6.66
C HIS A 357 -10.73 1.15 -6.91
N ASN A 358 -12.00 1.47 -6.74
CA ASN A 358 -13.10 0.55 -6.94
C ASN A 358 -14.08 1.07 -7.97
N VAL A 359 -14.61 0.15 -8.75
CA VAL A 359 -15.79 0.34 -9.59
C VAL A 359 -17.00 0.50 -8.65
N GLY A 360 -16.96 1.56 -7.81
CA GLY A 360 -17.90 1.78 -6.71
C GLY A 360 -19.36 1.80 -7.19
N GLY A 361 -20.19 0.95 -6.57
CA GLY A 361 -21.61 0.81 -6.89
C GLY A 361 -21.94 -0.22 -7.97
N LEU A 362 -20.98 -0.81 -8.69
CA LEU A 362 -21.21 -1.91 -9.63
C LEU A 362 -21.83 -3.14 -8.98
N PRO A 363 -21.32 -3.64 -7.83
CA PRO A 363 -21.90 -4.82 -7.19
C PRO A 363 -23.38 -4.64 -6.84
N GLU A 364 -23.75 -3.48 -6.33
CA GLU A 364 -25.14 -3.19 -5.95
C GLU A 364 -26.07 -3.11 -7.18
N LYS A 365 -25.63 -2.44 -8.24
CA LYS A 365 -26.41 -2.33 -9.49
C LYS A 365 -26.58 -3.66 -10.21
N MET A 366 -25.58 -4.54 -10.17
CA MET A 366 -25.54 -5.81 -10.88
C MET A 366 -25.92 -7.00 -10.01
N ALA A 367 -26.19 -6.80 -8.72
CA ALA A 367 -26.43 -7.85 -7.74
C ALA A 367 -25.30 -8.92 -7.67
N LEU A 368 -24.03 -8.50 -7.87
CA LEU A 368 -22.84 -9.34 -7.82
C LEU A 368 -22.25 -9.37 -6.42
N SER A 369 -21.79 -10.55 -5.99
CA SER A 369 -20.99 -10.71 -4.77
C SER A 369 -19.52 -10.45 -5.07
N LEU A 370 -18.79 -9.85 -4.12
CA LEU A 370 -17.37 -9.55 -4.29
C LEU A 370 -16.49 -10.77 -4.00
N VAL A 371 -15.46 -10.96 -4.84
CA VAL A 371 -14.32 -11.85 -4.60
C VAL A 371 -13.06 -10.98 -4.52
N GLU A 372 -12.49 -10.85 -3.32
CA GLU A 372 -11.37 -9.95 -3.02
C GLU A 372 -10.15 -10.75 -2.52
N PRO A 373 -9.46 -11.48 -3.40
CA PRO A 373 -8.43 -12.43 -2.99
C PRO A 373 -7.13 -11.78 -2.47
N LEU A 374 -6.97 -10.47 -2.59
CA LEU A 374 -5.78 -9.74 -2.16
C LEU A 374 -6.02 -8.87 -0.93
N ARG A 375 -7.23 -8.92 -0.36
CA ARG A 375 -7.71 -8.03 0.71
C ARG A 375 -6.86 -8.06 1.98
N GLU A 376 -6.13 -9.15 2.22
CA GLU A 376 -5.27 -9.34 3.37
C GLU A 376 -3.80 -8.98 3.11
N LEU A 377 -3.44 -8.59 1.88
CA LEU A 377 -2.05 -8.42 1.45
C LEU A 377 -1.65 -6.94 1.33
N PHE A 378 -0.42 -6.65 1.73
CA PHE A 378 0.27 -5.42 1.35
C PHE A 378 0.75 -5.48 -0.10
N LYS A 379 1.11 -4.33 -0.67
CA LYS A 379 1.51 -4.21 -2.08
C LYS A 379 2.76 -5.02 -2.44
N ASP A 380 3.72 -5.10 -1.54
CA ASP A 380 4.92 -5.92 -1.67
C ASP A 380 4.59 -7.41 -1.66
N GLU A 381 3.73 -7.87 -0.73
CA GLU A 381 3.24 -9.24 -0.69
C GLU A 381 2.47 -9.62 -1.97
N VAL A 382 1.69 -8.70 -2.54
CA VAL A 382 1.01 -8.93 -3.84
C VAL A 382 2.01 -9.14 -4.97
N ARG A 383 3.11 -8.38 -4.99
CA ARG A 383 4.18 -8.59 -5.97
C ARG A 383 4.86 -9.94 -5.79
N ASP A 384 5.14 -10.32 -4.53
CA ASP A 384 5.73 -11.64 -4.23
C ASP A 384 4.79 -12.79 -4.60
N LEU A 385 3.50 -12.63 -4.32
CA LEU A 385 2.48 -13.59 -4.79
C LEU A 385 2.42 -13.64 -6.32
N GLY A 386 2.56 -12.52 -7.00
CA GLY A 386 2.65 -12.46 -8.46
C GLY A 386 3.84 -13.26 -9.02
N ARG A 387 5.02 -13.16 -8.38
CA ARG A 387 6.20 -13.97 -8.72
C ARG A 387 5.95 -15.46 -8.47
N GLU A 388 5.34 -15.80 -7.35
CA GLU A 388 4.94 -17.17 -7.01
C GLU A 388 3.94 -17.78 -8.02
N LEU A 389 3.07 -16.95 -8.58
CA LEU A 389 2.13 -17.32 -9.66
C LEU A 389 2.77 -17.35 -11.05
N GLY A 390 4.06 -17.02 -11.16
CA GLY A 390 4.81 -17.01 -12.42
C GLY A 390 4.56 -15.80 -13.31
N LEU A 391 4.03 -14.70 -12.77
CA LEU A 391 3.91 -13.46 -13.52
C LEU A 391 5.30 -12.89 -13.87
N PRO A 392 5.49 -12.35 -15.07
CA PRO A 392 6.79 -11.83 -15.49
C PRO A 392 7.20 -10.59 -14.68
N GLU A 393 8.51 -10.44 -14.42
CA GLU A 393 9.03 -9.32 -13.64
C GLU A 393 8.70 -7.96 -14.28
N SER A 394 8.58 -7.89 -15.60
CA SER A 394 8.13 -6.69 -16.31
C SER A 394 6.72 -6.21 -15.89
N LEU A 395 5.89 -7.11 -15.35
CA LEU A 395 4.57 -6.79 -14.82
C LEU A 395 4.61 -6.56 -13.30
N VAL A 396 5.20 -7.50 -12.52
CA VAL A 396 5.22 -7.39 -11.04
C VAL A 396 6.12 -6.29 -10.53
N GLY A 397 7.26 -6.04 -11.19
CA GLY A 397 8.19 -4.95 -10.90
C GLY A 397 7.81 -3.61 -11.53
N ARG A 398 6.67 -3.53 -12.22
CA ARG A 398 6.24 -2.34 -12.94
C ARG A 398 6.09 -1.13 -12.02
N HIS A 399 6.57 0.03 -12.51
CA HIS A 399 6.28 1.32 -11.88
C HIS A 399 4.77 1.57 -11.79
N PRO A 400 4.27 2.24 -10.75
CA PRO A 400 2.87 2.62 -10.66
C PRO A 400 2.39 3.36 -11.91
N PHE A 401 1.20 3.01 -12.39
CA PHE A 401 0.53 3.68 -13.48
C PHE A 401 -0.89 4.01 -13.05
N PRO A 402 -1.29 5.30 -13.07
CA PRO A 402 -2.56 5.73 -12.51
C PRO A 402 -3.74 5.27 -13.37
N GLY A 403 -4.91 5.08 -12.73
CA GLY A 403 -6.15 4.67 -13.43
C GLY A 403 -6.54 5.57 -14.61
N PRO A 404 -6.42 6.93 -14.54
CA PRO A 404 -6.65 7.79 -15.68
C PRO A 404 -5.62 7.69 -16.82
N GLY A 405 -4.57 6.90 -16.64
CA GLY A 405 -3.54 6.68 -17.64
C GLY A 405 -2.78 7.97 -18.03
N LEU A 406 -2.50 8.11 -19.31
CA LEU A 406 -1.78 9.28 -19.86
C LEU A 406 -2.60 10.57 -19.79
N ALA A 407 -3.90 10.53 -19.49
CA ALA A 407 -4.74 11.73 -19.41
C ALA A 407 -4.22 12.77 -18.41
N ILE A 408 -3.67 12.32 -17.27
CA ILE A 408 -3.11 13.21 -16.23
C ILE A 408 -1.63 13.56 -16.46
N ARG A 409 -1.08 13.14 -17.60
CA ARG A 409 0.27 13.49 -18.07
C ARG A 409 0.24 14.39 -19.31
N VAL A 410 -0.96 14.84 -19.68
CA VAL A 410 -1.20 15.89 -20.69
C VAL A 410 -1.97 17.03 -19.98
N PRO A 411 -1.28 17.94 -19.28
CA PRO A 411 -1.95 19.09 -18.67
C PRO A 411 -2.74 19.89 -19.71
N GLY A 412 -3.99 20.20 -19.36
CA GLY A 412 -4.92 20.82 -20.30
C GLY A 412 -5.66 19.83 -21.19
N GLU A 413 -6.09 20.27 -22.36
CA GLU A 413 -6.87 19.47 -23.31
C GLU A 413 -6.10 18.30 -23.90
N ILE A 414 -6.73 17.14 -23.99
CA ILE A 414 -6.18 15.90 -24.55
C ILE A 414 -6.54 15.80 -26.02
N THR A 415 -5.55 15.47 -26.86
CA THR A 415 -5.77 15.13 -28.27
C THR A 415 -4.98 13.88 -28.63
N VAL A 416 -5.40 13.18 -29.68
CA VAL A 416 -4.67 12.00 -30.20
C VAL A 416 -3.22 12.35 -30.50
N GLU A 417 -2.97 13.51 -31.17
CA GLU A 417 -1.61 13.99 -31.48
C GLU A 417 -0.75 14.10 -30.22
N LYS A 418 -1.27 14.74 -29.15
CA LYS A 418 -0.53 14.91 -27.89
C LYS A 418 -0.25 13.58 -27.21
N LEU A 419 -1.22 12.64 -27.22
CA LEU A 419 -1.03 11.31 -26.67
C LEU A 419 0.03 10.52 -27.41
N ASP A 420 0.07 10.60 -28.75
CA ASP A 420 1.07 9.89 -29.54
C ASP A 420 2.48 10.44 -29.29
N ILE A 421 2.62 11.78 -29.22
CA ILE A 421 3.88 12.43 -28.84
C ILE A 421 4.30 11.98 -27.42
N LEU A 422 3.38 11.99 -26.46
CA LEU A 422 3.68 11.60 -25.09
C LEU A 422 4.07 10.12 -24.97
N ARG A 423 3.36 9.21 -25.67
CA ARG A 423 3.69 7.77 -25.71
C ARG A 423 5.09 7.53 -26.22
N ALA A 424 5.46 8.22 -27.31
CA ALA A 424 6.79 8.09 -27.89
C ALA A 424 7.87 8.63 -26.94
N ALA A 425 7.65 9.79 -26.30
CA ALA A 425 8.60 10.36 -25.35
C ALA A 425 8.75 9.49 -24.09
N ASP A 426 7.63 8.99 -23.54
CA ASP A 426 7.62 8.09 -22.37
C ASP A 426 8.35 6.76 -22.66
N ALA A 427 8.16 6.20 -23.84
CA ALA A 427 8.85 4.99 -24.29
C ALA A 427 10.38 5.18 -24.37
N VAL A 428 10.85 6.27 -24.98
CA VAL A 428 12.28 6.61 -25.05
C VAL A 428 12.87 6.80 -23.67
N TYR A 429 12.15 7.48 -22.76
CA TYR A 429 12.63 7.74 -21.41
C TYR A 429 12.74 6.44 -20.58
N LEU A 430 11.70 5.61 -20.58
CA LEU A 430 11.72 4.35 -19.85
C LEU A 430 12.73 3.34 -20.41
N ASP A 431 12.93 3.33 -21.73
CA ASP A 431 13.98 2.52 -22.37
C ASP A 431 15.38 2.95 -21.92
N ALA A 432 15.63 4.25 -21.86
CA ALA A 432 16.91 4.78 -21.38
C ALA A 432 17.16 4.43 -19.90
N ILE A 433 16.14 4.51 -19.03
CA ILE A 433 16.22 4.12 -17.62
C ILE A 433 16.55 2.63 -17.50
N ARG A 434 15.87 1.76 -18.24
CA ARG A 434 16.12 0.31 -18.24
C ARG A 434 17.53 -0.03 -18.75
N THR A 435 17.93 0.59 -19.86
CA THR A 435 19.27 0.38 -20.44
C THR A 435 20.39 0.80 -19.49
N ALA A 436 20.16 1.85 -18.69
CA ALA A 436 21.11 2.29 -17.67
C ALA A 436 21.08 1.44 -16.39
N GLY A 437 20.16 0.46 -16.27
CA GLY A 437 20.03 -0.39 -15.07
C GLY A 437 19.44 0.34 -13.85
N LEU A 438 18.75 1.47 -14.06
CA LEU A 438 18.23 2.33 -12.99
C LEU A 438 16.75 2.08 -12.65
N TYR A 439 16.09 1.17 -13.36
CA TYR A 439 14.64 0.99 -13.28
C TYR A 439 14.19 0.59 -11.87
N ASP A 440 14.90 -0.30 -11.23
CA ASP A 440 14.54 -0.84 -9.91
C ASP A 440 14.89 0.10 -8.74
N GLU A 441 15.78 1.08 -8.98
CA GLU A 441 16.12 2.12 -7.99
C GLU A 441 15.06 3.25 -7.95
N ILE A 442 14.26 3.37 -9.00
CA ILE A 442 13.27 4.43 -9.19
C ILE A 442 11.89 3.87 -8.84
N TRP A 443 11.20 4.54 -7.91
CA TRP A 443 9.84 4.14 -7.53
C TRP A 443 8.82 4.38 -8.66
N GLN A 444 8.92 5.54 -9.34
CA GLN A 444 8.10 5.86 -10.51
C GLN A 444 8.82 6.84 -11.43
N ALA A 445 8.79 6.58 -12.75
CA ALA A 445 9.28 7.48 -13.78
C ALA A 445 8.29 7.58 -14.94
N PHE A 446 8.17 8.80 -15.50
CA PHE A 446 7.27 9.07 -16.61
C PHE A 446 7.61 10.41 -17.29
N ALA A 447 7.13 10.56 -18.53
CA ALA A 447 7.11 11.81 -19.26
C ALA A 447 5.77 12.55 -19.11
N VAL A 448 5.79 13.88 -19.23
CA VAL A 448 4.62 14.77 -19.24
C VAL A 448 4.72 15.70 -20.43
N LEU A 449 3.68 15.82 -21.24
CA LEU A 449 3.65 16.75 -22.35
C LEU A 449 3.02 18.07 -21.94
N LEU A 450 3.84 19.11 -21.79
CA LEU A 450 3.38 20.41 -21.35
C LEU A 450 2.61 21.15 -22.45
N PRO A 451 1.57 21.93 -22.10
CA PRO A 451 0.78 22.71 -23.08
C PRO A 451 1.52 23.95 -23.59
N VAL A 452 2.84 23.96 -23.48
CA VAL A 452 3.71 25.07 -23.86
C VAL A 452 4.50 24.68 -25.09
N ARG A 453 4.47 25.54 -26.13
CA ARG A 453 5.31 25.41 -27.29
C ARG A 453 6.48 26.40 -27.22
N THR A 454 7.63 25.96 -27.63
CA THR A 454 8.86 26.75 -27.62
C THR A 454 9.51 26.82 -29.02
N VAL A 455 10.26 27.89 -29.25
CA VAL A 455 11.06 28.02 -30.46
C VAL A 455 12.29 27.11 -30.35
N GLY A 456 12.50 26.30 -31.37
CA GLY A 456 13.70 25.52 -31.60
C GLY A 456 14.33 25.85 -32.94
N VAL A 457 15.55 25.41 -33.13
CA VAL A 457 16.24 25.45 -34.42
C VAL A 457 16.64 24.03 -34.77
N MET A 458 16.02 23.48 -35.80
CA MET A 458 16.30 22.12 -36.29
C MET A 458 16.80 22.21 -37.72
N GLY A 459 18.12 22.00 -37.89
CA GLY A 459 18.80 22.36 -39.14
C GLY A 459 18.75 23.87 -39.38
N ASP A 460 18.38 24.28 -40.57
CA ASP A 460 18.31 25.72 -40.96
C ASP A 460 16.90 26.32 -40.76
N ALA A 461 15.95 25.55 -40.18
CA ALA A 461 14.56 25.98 -39.99
C ALA A 461 14.23 26.20 -38.52
N ARG A 462 13.38 27.22 -38.25
CA ARG A 462 12.76 27.37 -36.92
C ARG A 462 11.65 26.35 -36.75
N SER A 463 11.66 25.64 -35.63
CA SER A 463 10.55 24.80 -35.16
C SER A 463 9.77 25.49 -34.03
N TYR A 464 8.51 25.13 -33.88
CA TYR A 464 7.66 25.62 -32.78
C TYR A 464 6.88 24.41 -32.24
N GLU A 465 7.47 23.73 -31.25
CA GLU A 465 7.02 22.43 -30.77
C GLU A 465 6.87 22.40 -29.25
N TYR A 466 6.33 21.31 -28.74
CA TYR A 466 6.03 21.14 -27.30
C TYR A 466 7.28 20.98 -26.46
N VAL A 467 7.09 21.25 -25.15
CA VAL A 467 8.05 20.94 -24.09
C VAL A 467 7.63 19.63 -23.44
N CYS A 468 8.58 18.70 -23.32
CA CYS A 468 8.42 17.46 -22.56
C CYS A 468 9.10 17.62 -21.21
N ALA A 469 8.36 17.39 -20.11
CA ALA A 469 8.91 17.29 -18.78
C ALA A 469 9.13 15.82 -18.41
N LEU A 470 10.28 15.53 -17.79
CA LEU A 470 10.61 14.22 -17.26
C LEU A 470 10.44 14.26 -15.75
N ARG A 471 9.84 13.24 -15.18
CA ARG A 471 9.69 13.03 -13.75
C ARG A 471 10.23 11.66 -13.39
N ALA A 472 11.06 11.59 -12.34
CA ALA A 472 11.41 10.33 -11.66
C ALA A 472 11.53 10.60 -10.17
N VAL A 473 11.02 9.70 -9.35
CA VAL A 473 11.02 9.85 -7.90
C VAL A 473 11.46 8.56 -7.21
N THR A 474 12.09 8.75 -6.05
CA THR A 474 12.30 7.71 -5.05
C THR A 474 11.27 7.86 -3.94
N SER A 475 10.71 6.76 -3.46
CA SER A 475 9.77 6.73 -2.35
C SER A 475 9.75 5.34 -1.74
N SER A 476 9.39 5.23 -0.47
CA SER A 476 9.14 3.95 0.20
C SER A 476 7.64 3.60 0.24
N ASP A 477 6.77 4.58 0.28
CA ASP A 477 5.35 4.42 0.58
C ASP A 477 4.42 5.26 -0.33
N GLY A 478 4.99 6.13 -1.18
CA GLY A 478 4.25 7.06 -2.02
C GLY A 478 3.67 8.28 -1.27
N MET A 479 3.80 8.35 0.06
CA MET A 479 3.34 9.50 0.86
C MET A 479 4.33 10.64 0.78
N THR A 480 5.61 10.33 0.87
CA THR A 480 6.73 11.25 0.65
C THR A 480 7.56 10.77 -0.53
N ALA A 481 8.12 11.69 -1.30
CA ALA A 481 8.98 11.35 -2.42
C ALA A 481 10.00 12.44 -2.71
N ASP A 482 11.20 12.03 -3.07
CA ASP A 482 12.25 12.90 -3.57
C ASP A 482 12.49 12.64 -5.06
N SER A 483 12.94 13.68 -5.80
CA SER A 483 13.34 13.50 -7.18
C SER A 483 14.57 12.59 -7.27
N TYR A 484 14.58 11.65 -8.23
CA TYR A 484 15.74 10.79 -8.44
C TYR A 484 16.93 11.60 -8.98
N PRO A 485 18.13 11.50 -8.39
CA PRO A 485 19.28 12.35 -8.73
C PRO A 485 20.04 11.83 -9.95
N PHE A 486 19.44 11.90 -11.14
CA PHE A 486 20.14 11.53 -12.38
C PHE A 486 21.40 12.35 -12.61
N SER A 487 22.42 11.72 -13.19
CA SER A 487 23.57 12.46 -13.69
C SER A 487 23.19 13.41 -14.83
N HIS A 488 23.90 14.51 -14.96
CA HIS A 488 23.71 15.45 -16.08
C HIS A 488 23.87 14.75 -17.44
N ASP A 489 24.83 13.82 -17.55
CA ASP A 489 25.10 13.09 -18.81
C ASP A 489 23.90 12.20 -19.19
N PHE A 490 23.28 11.53 -18.23
CA PHE A 490 22.07 10.75 -18.46
C PHE A 490 20.93 11.64 -18.96
N LEU A 491 20.65 12.76 -18.27
CA LEU A 491 19.58 13.69 -18.66
C LEU A 491 19.85 14.29 -20.06
N SER A 492 21.10 14.65 -20.36
CA SER A 492 21.49 15.15 -21.69
C SER A 492 21.31 14.10 -22.78
N HIS A 493 21.65 12.84 -22.49
CA HIS A 493 21.46 11.73 -23.41
C HIS A 493 19.97 11.49 -23.70
N VAL A 494 19.14 11.42 -22.67
CA VAL A 494 17.67 11.24 -22.81
C VAL A 494 17.05 12.41 -23.56
N ALA A 495 17.41 13.64 -23.22
CA ALA A 495 16.91 14.83 -23.90
C ALA A 495 17.24 14.81 -25.39
N THR A 496 18.48 14.44 -25.74
CA THR A 496 18.93 14.32 -27.13
C THR A 496 18.15 13.23 -27.87
N ARG A 497 17.93 12.06 -27.24
CA ARG A 497 17.13 10.98 -27.82
C ARG A 497 15.70 11.44 -28.10
N ILE A 498 15.03 12.03 -27.11
CA ILE A 498 13.63 12.48 -27.25
C ILE A 498 13.49 13.50 -28.37
N VAL A 499 14.38 14.53 -28.44
CA VAL A 499 14.31 15.54 -29.47
C VAL A 499 14.56 14.98 -30.87
N ASN A 500 15.41 13.96 -31.00
CA ASN A 500 15.73 13.35 -32.30
C ASN A 500 14.71 12.26 -32.73
N GLU A 501 14.17 11.51 -31.81
CA GLU A 501 13.31 10.34 -32.09
C GLU A 501 11.82 10.72 -32.09
N VAL A 502 11.41 11.77 -31.33
CA VAL A 502 10.01 12.15 -31.13
C VAL A 502 9.68 13.46 -31.85
N LYS A 503 8.91 13.35 -32.92
CA LYS A 503 8.39 14.56 -33.60
C LYS A 503 7.40 15.30 -32.71
N GLY A 504 7.51 16.64 -32.68
CA GLY A 504 6.61 17.48 -31.88
C GLY A 504 7.21 17.92 -30.55
N VAL A 505 8.42 17.49 -30.19
CA VAL A 505 9.17 17.94 -29.00
C VAL A 505 10.50 18.55 -29.41
N ASN A 506 10.76 19.80 -28.99
CA ASN A 506 12.05 20.46 -29.20
C ASN A 506 12.74 20.90 -27.92
N ARG A 507 12.14 20.60 -26.75
CA ARG A 507 12.71 20.94 -25.45
C ARG A 507 12.33 19.90 -24.40
N VAL A 508 13.31 19.51 -23.60
CA VAL A 508 13.12 18.58 -22.46
C VAL A 508 13.54 19.29 -21.18
N VAL A 509 12.76 19.14 -20.10
CA VAL A 509 13.04 19.63 -18.76
C VAL A 509 12.91 18.49 -17.76
N TYR A 510 13.56 18.60 -16.60
CA TYR A 510 13.46 17.62 -15.52
C TYR A 510 12.84 18.26 -14.27
N ASP A 511 11.82 17.62 -13.69
CA ASP A 511 11.15 18.08 -12.48
C ASP A 511 11.88 17.55 -11.23
N VAL A 512 12.45 18.47 -10.45
CA VAL A 512 13.21 18.22 -9.22
C VAL A 512 12.42 18.43 -7.94
N THR A 513 11.09 18.60 -8.04
CA THR A 513 10.23 18.92 -6.89
C THR A 513 10.00 17.68 -6.02
N SER A 514 10.17 17.82 -4.70
CA SER A 514 9.84 16.77 -3.73
C SER A 514 8.32 16.74 -3.42
N LYS A 515 7.86 15.65 -2.84
CA LYS A 515 6.52 15.53 -2.26
C LYS A 515 6.63 15.36 -0.74
N PRO A 516 6.07 16.27 0.08
CA PRO A 516 5.54 17.58 -0.27
C PRO A 516 6.61 18.57 -0.73
N PRO A 517 6.32 19.75 -1.33
CA PRO A 517 4.98 20.31 -1.52
C PRO A 517 4.28 19.87 -2.82
N GLY A 518 5.01 19.31 -3.79
CA GLY A 518 4.41 18.79 -5.01
C GLY A 518 3.70 17.45 -4.80
N THR A 519 3.04 16.96 -5.86
CA THR A 519 2.56 15.58 -5.97
C THR A 519 3.53 14.77 -6.82
N ILE A 520 3.39 13.45 -6.88
CA ILE A 520 4.20 12.62 -7.79
C ILE A 520 3.72 12.83 -9.21
N GLU A 521 2.41 12.61 -9.49
CA GLU A 521 1.79 12.94 -10.77
C GLU A 521 1.55 14.45 -10.88
N TRP A 522 1.42 14.96 -12.10
CA TRP A 522 1.27 16.40 -12.37
C TRP A 522 -0.19 16.88 -12.31
N GLU A 523 -1.17 16.00 -12.59
CA GLU A 523 -2.60 16.26 -12.47
C GLU A 523 -3.33 15.23 -11.61
#